data_98c6fc8bbb8655fcfb97afe54bbd0599
#
_entry.id   98c6fc8bbb8655fcfb97afe54bbd0599
#
_cell.length_a   1.000
_cell.length_b   1.000
_cell.length_c   1.000
_cell.angle_alpha   90.00
_cell.angle_beta   90.00
_cell.angle_gamma   90.00
#
_symmetry.space_group_name_H-M   'P 1'
#
loop_
_entity.id
_entity.type
_entity.pdbx_description
1 polymer ?
#
loop_
_entity_poly.entity_id
_entity_poly.type
_entity_poly.pdbx_seq_one_letter_code
_entity_poly.pdbx_strand_id
1 'polypeptide(L)'
;KTEKFFSQTFVGRKFMRPRSMTRKTIILLGFILLKFLLQYILISSDYDLQRDEYLHLDQAHHLAWGFQSVPPFTSWISYIIYLLGNTIFWIKFFPTLFGALTILIVWKAIEALNGNLFALILGATCVLFSSLLRLNILYQPNSFDILSWTTFYFIILKYFKTENTKWLFIGAVVFAFGFLNKYNIVFLLIGLLPSILLTEQRKIFARKEFYFSLIIGLVIILPNLIWQYKNNFPVIHHLKELANTQLVNVDRINFIKSQLFFFVGSLFVILSALFALIFYLPFKKFKTFFLVLFFTLFVFIYFQAKDYYAIGLYPIYISFGSVFIADKVKQGWKQYLQPVFIAIPILFFVPMYNIFFPNKSPEYIIAHKQSYQKLGLLRWEDGKDHSLPQDYADMLGWKELAIKVDSIYSKLPSKEKTLILCDNYGQAGAINYYTQQNIKAVSFNADYIDWFDLTKKYENLLRIKELKNTDTELKETSSFFQTSFVGGSITSKYSREFGTTIFVFVGSKIDINKRIEAEILEKKNYR
;
A
#
# COMPACT_ATOMS: atom_id res chain seq x y z
N LYS A 1 -24.59 -57.71 -48.55
CA LYS A 1 -25.18 -57.09 -47.34
C LYS A 1 -24.09 -57.06 -46.28
N THR A 2 -23.27 -56.03 -46.27
CA THR A 2 -22.42 -55.58 -45.13
C THR A 2 -21.28 -54.70 -45.68
N GLU A 3 -21.65 -53.54 -46.19
CA GLU A 3 -20.69 -52.46 -46.46
C GLU A 3 -21.46 -51.16 -46.56
N LYS A 4 -21.77 -50.57 -45.39
CA LYS A 4 -22.24 -49.18 -45.28
C LYS A 4 -22.35 -48.84 -43.79
N PHE A 5 -21.19 -48.62 -43.16
CA PHE A 5 -21.16 -47.96 -41.83
C PHE A 5 -19.72 -47.53 -41.52
N PHE A 6 -19.19 -46.53 -42.18
CA PHE A 6 -18.04 -45.73 -41.69
C PHE A 6 -17.77 -44.57 -42.66
N SER A 7 -18.67 -43.59 -42.66
CA SER A 7 -18.36 -42.28 -43.25
C SER A 7 -19.27 -41.21 -42.70
N GLN A 8 -19.00 -40.79 -41.50
CA GLN A 8 -19.46 -39.55 -40.83
C GLN A 8 -18.58 -39.47 -39.58
N THR A 9 -17.81 -38.48 -39.27
CA THR A 9 -17.84 -37.05 -39.41
C THR A 9 -16.46 -36.52 -38.96
N PHE A 10 -15.58 -36.15 -39.84
CA PHE A 10 -14.54 -35.19 -39.51
C PHE A 10 -15.16 -33.80 -39.71
N VAL A 11 -15.91 -33.33 -38.71
CA VAL A 11 -16.32 -31.94 -38.61
C VAL A 11 -15.05 -31.12 -38.33
N GLY A 12 -14.62 -30.37 -39.34
CA GLY A 12 -13.47 -29.49 -39.28
C GLY A 12 -13.53 -28.58 -38.07
N ARG A 13 -12.65 -28.80 -37.10
CA ARG A 13 -12.31 -27.77 -36.10
C ARG A 13 -11.81 -26.56 -36.88
N LYS A 14 -12.67 -25.54 -37.05
CA LYS A 14 -12.22 -24.20 -37.44
C LYS A 14 -11.17 -23.78 -36.41
N PHE A 15 -9.91 -23.88 -36.77
CA PHE A 15 -8.84 -23.19 -36.07
C PHE A 15 -9.27 -21.72 -35.97
N MET A 16 -9.65 -21.25 -34.76
CA MET A 16 -9.85 -19.83 -34.52
C MET A 16 -8.54 -19.14 -34.87
N ARG A 17 -8.49 -18.44 -36.00
CA ARG A 17 -7.39 -17.51 -36.27
C ARG A 17 -7.25 -16.62 -35.07
N PRO A 18 -6.05 -16.43 -34.48
CA PRO A 18 -5.85 -15.53 -33.38
C PRO A 18 -6.38 -14.16 -33.82
N ARG A 19 -7.35 -13.62 -33.07
CA ARG A 19 -7.86 -12.25 -33.32
C ARG A 19 -6.67 -11.31 -33.28
N SER A 20 -6.39 -10.61 -34.37
CA SER A 20 -5.36 -9.57 -34.40
C SER A 20 -5.65 -8.57 -33.25
N MET A 21 -4.63 -8.28 -32.46
CA MET A 21 -4.74 -7.32 -31.34
C MET A 21 -5.18 -5.97 -31.88
N THR A 22 -6.18 -5.37 -31.25
CA THR A 22 -6.63 -4.04 -31.67
C THR A 22 -5.57 -2.97 -31.30
N ARG A 23 -5.52 -1.87 -32.07
CA ARG A 23 -4.63 -0.73 -31.78
C ARG A 23 -4.76 -0.26 -30.33
N LYS A 24 -5.97 -0.24 -29.78
CA LYS A 24 -6.23 0.13 -28.36
C LYS A 24 -5.53 -0.82 -27.40
N THR A 25 -5.60 -2.12 -27.65
CA THR A 25 -4.96 -3.14 -26.81
C THR A 25 -3.44 -3.02 -26.84
N ILE A 26 -2.85 -2.78 -28.01
CA ILE A 26 -1.39 -2.62 -28.14
C ILE A 26 -0.91 -1.40 -27.34
N ILE A 27 -1.62 -0.27 -27.44
CA ILE A 27 -1.27 0.95 -26.70
C ILE A 27 -1.41 0.73 -25.17
N LEU A 28 -2.47 0.06 -24.73
CA LEU A 28 -2.65 -0.27 -23.31
C LEU A 28 -1.50 -1.14 -22.79
N LEU A 29 -1.10 -2.17 -23.55
CA LEU A 29 0.05 -3.01 -23.19
C LEU A 29 1.35 -2.21 -23.15
N GLY A 30 1.50 -1.22 -24.04
CA GLY A 30 2.62 -0.27 -23.99
C GLY A 30 2.66 0.52 -22.68
N PHE A 31 1.51 1.01 -22.20
CA PHE A 31 1.42 1.70 -20.89
C PHE A 31 1.74 0.76 -19.71
N ILE A 32 1.25 -0.48 -19.75
CA ILE A 32 1.54 -1.50 -18.73
C ILE A 32 3.04 -1.80 -18.69
N LEU A 33 3.65 -2.04 -19.86
CA LEU A 33 5.09 -2.29 -19.97
C LEU A 33 5.90 -1.09 -19.46
N LEU A 34 5.53 0.14 -19.88
CA LEU A 34 6.17 1.37 -19.42
C LEU A 34 6.06 1.54 -17.90
N LYS A 35 4.91 1.17 -17.30
CA LYS A 35 4.73 1.16 -15.84
C LYS A 35 5.76 0.27 -15.15
N PHE A 36 5.96 -0.96 -15.64
CA PHE A 36 6.95 -1.88 -15.07
C PHE A 36 8.38 -1.37 -15.24
N LEU A 37 8.72 -0.83 -16.42
CA LEU A 37 10.05 -0.25 -16.68
C LEU A 37 10.35 0.93 -15.76
N LEU A 38 9.41 1.89 -15.65
CA LEU A 38 9.57 3.04 -14.76
C LEU A 38 9.75 2.57 -13.31
N GLN A 39 8.95 1.62 -12.86
CA GLN A 39 9.02 1.14 -11.48
C GLN A 39 10.37 0.52 -11.14
N TYR A 40 10.99 -0.16 -12.11
CA TYR A 40 12.31 -0.75 -11.96
C TYR A 40 13.43 0.31 -11.80
N ILE A 41 13.36 1.44 -12.53
CA ILE A 41 14.40 2.47 -12.53
C ILE A 41 14.23 3.54 -11.43
N LEU A 42 13.14 3.49 -10.66
CA LEU A 42 12.80 4.53 -9.67
C LEU A 42 13.44 4.33 -8.31
N ILE A 43 14.11 3.20 -8.07
CA ILE A 43 14.77 2.88 -6.80
C ILE A 43 16.25 2.63 -7.07
N SER A 44 17.14 3.35 -6.36
CA SER A 44 18.58 3.06 -6.36
C SER A 44 18.89 1.79 -5.57
N SER A 45 19.95 1.09 -5.95
CA SER A 45 20.50 -0.04 -5.20
C SER A 45 21.08 0.33 -3.82
N ASP A 46 21.19 1.63 -3.52
CA ASP A 46 21.66 2.12 -2.22
C ASP A 46 20.63 1.89 -1.10
N TYR A 47 19.38 1.57 -1.48
CA TYR A 47 18.28 1.41 -0.54
C TYR A 47 17.87 -0.05 -0.38
N ASP A 48 17.66 -0.48 0.85
CA ASP A 48 17.05 -1.75 1.24
C ASP A 48 15.52 -1.71 1.04
N LEU A 49 14.81 -2.75 1.48
CA LEU A 49 13.36 -2.67 1.66
C LEU A 49 13.01 -1.65 2.74
N GLN A 50 11.83 -1.05 2.62
CA GLN A 50 11.32 -0.12 3.62
C GLN A 50 10.83 -0.89 4.86
N ARG A 51 10.97 -0.29 6.01
CA ARG A 51 10.66 -0.83 7.34
C ARG A 51 9.36 -1.64 7.41
N ASP A 52 8.25 -1.13 6.86
CA ASP A 52 6.96 -1.79 6.93
C ASP A 52 6.88 -3.02 6.00
N GLU A 53 7.67 -3.05 4.93
CA GLU A 53 7.70 -4.18 4.01
C GLU A 53 8.13 -5.47 4.73
N TYR A 54 9.08 -5.38 5.67
CA TYR A 54 9.51 -6.54 6.47
C TYR A 54 8.41 -7.11 7.34
N LEU A 55 7.63 -6.25 8.02
CA LEU A 55 6.49 -6.68 8.82
C LEU A 55 5.48 -7.44 7.96
N HIS A 56 5.14 -6.88 6.80
CA HIS A 56 4.18 -7.54 5.90
C HIS A 56 4.69 -8.86 5.34
N LEU A 57 6.00 -8.98 5.09
CA LEU A 57 6.59 -10.24 4.63
C LEU A 57 6.57 -11.31 5.74
N ASP A 58 6.87 -10.95 6.98
CA ASP A 58 6.83 -11.89 8.11
C ASP A 58 5.40 -12.37 8.42
N GLN A 59 4.37 -11.56 8.18
CA GLN A 59 2.97 -11.99 8.29
C GLN A 59 2.64 -13.23 7.42
N ALA A 60 3.44 -13.53 6.38
CA ALA A 60 3.29 -14.74 5.57
C ALA A 60 3.46 -16.03 6.39
N HIS A 61 4.28 -15.99 7.44
CA HIS A 61 4.56 -17.13 8.31
C HIS A 61 3.56 -17.28 9.46
N HIS A 62 2.66 -16.30 9.61
CA HIS A 62 1.71 -16.20 10.71
C HIS A 62 0.30 -15.88 10.20
N LEU A 63 -0.16 -16.60 9.15
CA LEU A 63 -1.45 -16.35 8.51
C LEU A 63 -2.62 -16.35 9.50
N ALA A 64 -3.37 -15.26 9.52
CA ALA A 64 -4.53 -15.06 10.36
C ALA A 64 -5.61 -14.29 9.60
N TRP A 65 -6.82 -14.20 10.13
CA TRP A 65 -7.90 -13.41 9.56
C TRP A 65 -7.79 -11.91 9.89
N GLY A 66 -6.74 -11.48 10.56
CA GLY A 66 -6.44 -10.10 10.88
C GLY A 66 -5.10 -9.97 11.59
N PHE A 67 -4.62 -8.75 11.67
CA PHE A 67 -3.39 -8.35 12.33
C PHE A 67 -3.67 -7.09 13.14
N GLN A 68 -2.72 -6.65 13.96
CA GLN A 68 -2.94 -5.51 14.84
C GLN A 68 -3.22 -4.21 14.09
N SER A 69 -2.51 -3.96 12.99
CA SER A 69 -2.60 -2.72 12.21
C SER A 69 -3.37 -2.85 10.90
N VAL A 70 -3.45 -4.06 10.34
CA VAL A 70 -3.98 -4.29 8.99
C VAL A 70 -4.86 -5.54 8.91
N PRO A 71 -5.82 -5.59 7.98
CA PRO A 71 -6.54 -6.81 7.62
C PRO A 71 -5.65 -7.82 6.87
N PRO A 72 -6.13 -9.04 6.57
CA PRO A 72 -5.28 -10.17 6.16
C PRO A 72 -4.80 -10.17 4.70
N PHE A 73 -5.37 -9.37 3.80
CA PHE A 73 -5.11 -9.51 2.36
C PHE A 73 -3.63 -9.36 2.00
N THR A 74 -2.93 -8.41 2.63
CA THR A 74 -1.49 -8.21 2.39
C THR A 74 -0.70 -9.45 2.78
N SER A 75 -1.03 -10.13 3.90
CA SER A 75 -0.35 -11.37 4.31
C SER A 75 -0.58 -12.52 3.33
N TRP A 76 -1.75 -12.59 2.67
CA TRP A 76 -1.99 -13.59 1.62
C TRP A 76 -1.10 -13.36 0.40
N ILE A 77 -0.90 -12.10 0.00
CA ILE A 77 0.04 -11.76 -1.06
C ILE A 77 1.49 -12.05 -0.61
N SER A 78 1.84 -11.75 0.65
CA SER A 78 3.15 -12.10 1.22
C SER A 78 3.41 -13.60 1.19
N TYR A 79 2.39 -14.42 1.46
CA TYR A 79 2.50 -15.86 1.34
C TYR A 79 2.76 -16.32 -0.11
N ILE A 80 2.11 -15.68 -1.09
CA ILE A 80 2.41 -15.95 -2.51
C ILE A 80 3.86 -15.54 -2.83
N ILE A 81 4.32 -14.38 -2.35
CA ILE A 81 5.71 -13.91 -2.52
C ILE A 81 6.69 -14.93 -1.90
N TYR A 82 6.39 -15.44 -0.71
CA TYR A 82 7.18 -16.48 -0.06
C TYR A 82 7.28 -17.75 -0.92
N LEU A 83 6.16 -18.25 -1.45
CA LEU A 83 6.14 -19.42 -2.34
C LEU A 83 6.92 -19.19 -3.66
N LEU A 84 7.05 -17.94 -4.11
CA LEU A 84 7.83 -17.55 -5.29
C LEU A 84 9.31 -17.30 -4.97
N GLY A 85 9.76 -17.58 -3.74
CA GLY A 85 11.16 -17.50 -3.32
C GLY A 85 11.56 -16.21 -2.61
N ASN A 86 10.58 -15.37 -2.19
CA ASN A 86 10.75 -14.19 -1.34
C ASN A 86 11.82 -13.18 -1.84
N THR A 87 12.00 -13.08 -3.17
CA THR A 87 13.00 -12.19 -3.77
C THR A 87 12.47 -10.76 -3.90
N ILE A 88 13.38 -9.77 -3.90
CA ILE A 88 13.06 -8.35 -4.12
C ILE A 88 12.23 -8.15 -5.39
N PHE A 89 12.48 -8.95 -6.45
CA PHE A 89 11.70 -8.90 -7.68
C PHE A 89 10.20 -9.14 -7.42
N TRP A 90 9.85 -10.21 -6.72
CA TRP A 90 8.45 -10.54 -6.43
C TRP A 90 7.82 -9.58 -5.44
N ILE A 91 8.58 -9.08 -4.46
CA ILE A 91 8.12 -8.07 -3.51
C ILE A 91 7.71 -6.79 -4.25
N LYS A 92 8.53 -6.32 -5.21
CA LYS A 92 8.24 -5.10 -5.98
C LYS A 92 7.27 -5.33 -7.15
N PHE A 93 7.09 -6.57 -7.58
CA PHE A 93 6.18 -6.94 -8.66
C PHE A 93 4.71 -6.66 -8.30
N PHE A 94 4.25 -7.04 -7.12
CA PHE A 94 2.83 -6.92 -6.74
C PHE A 94 2.34 -5.46 -6.64
N PRO A 95 3.03 -4.53 -5.95
CA PRO A 95 2.62 -3.12 -5.99
C PRO A 95 2.60 -2.55 -7.41
N THR A 96 3.58 -2.93 -8.23
CA THR A 96 3.64 -2.52 -9.65
C THR A 96 2.46 -3.06 -10.45
N LEU A 97 2.10 -4.34 -10.25
CA LEU A 97 0.93 -4.98 -10.85
C LEU A 97 -0.36 -4.26 -10.47
N PHE A 98 -0.54 -3.93 -9.19
CA PHE A 98 -1.73 -3.20 -8.72
C PHE A 98 -1.82 -1.81 -9.35
N GLY A 99 -0.68 -1.12 -9.52
CA GLY A 99 -0.62 0.15 -10.26
C GLY A 99 -0.96 -0.01 -11.75
N ALA A 100 -0.48 -1.06 -12.40
CA ALA A 100 -0.79 -1.38 -13.80
C ALA A 100 -2.28 -1.74 -13.98
N LEU A 101 -2.86 -2.49 -13.04
CA LEU A 101 -4.30 -2.77 -13.02
C LEU A 101 -5.12 -1.50 -12.79
N THR A 102 -4.64 -0.55 -12.00
CA THR A 102 -5.30 0.77 -11.85
C THR A 102 -5.38 1.51 -13.18
N ILE A 103 -4.30 1.51 -13.98
CA ILE A 103 -4.31 2.05 -15.36
C ILE A 103 -5.35 1.33 -16.22
N LEU A 104 -5.40 -0.01 -16.15
CA LEU A 104 -6.38 -0.82 -16.88
C LEU A 104 -7.83 -0.44 -16.49
N ILE A 105 -8.12 -0.28 -15.19
CA ILE A 105 -9.48 0.08 -14.72
C ILE A 105 -9.87 1.48 -15.21
N VAL A 106 -8.97 2.47 -15.13
CA VAL A 106 -9.21 3.81 -15.68
C VAL A 106 -9.45 3.76 -17.19
N TRP A 107 -8.66 2.96 -17.91
CA TRP A 107 -8.89 2.72 -19.35
C TRP A 107 -10.28 2.16 -19.62
N LYS A 108 -10.71 1.15 -18.85
CA LYS A 108 -12.06 0.55 -18.96
C LYS A 108 -13.17 1.52 -18.57
N ALA A 109 -12.92 2.42 -17.62
CA ALA A 109 -13.87 3.46 -17.25
C ALA A 109 -14.04 4.48 -18.41
N ILE A 110 -12.95 4.89 -19.07
CA ILE A 110 -13.00 5.76 -20.25
C ILE A 110 -13.75 5.08 -21.41
N GLU A 111 -13.48 3.78 -21.67
CA GLU A 111 -14.25 3.01 -22.65
C GLU A 111 -15.76 2.94 -22.29
N ALA A 112 -16.06 2.74 -21.00
CA ALA A 112 -17.45 2.72 -20.52
C ALA A 112 -18.13 4.09 -20.67
N LEU A 113 -17.40 5.20 -20.60
CA LEU A 113 -17.89 6.56 -20.86
C LEU A 113 -17.90 6.93 -22.35
N ASN A 114 -17.62 5.98 -23.26
CA ASN A 114 -17.53 6.14 -24.72
C ASN A 114 -16.38 7.09 -25.16
N GLY A 115 -15.26 7.11 -24.39
CA GLY A 115 -14.09 7.88 -24.74
C GLY A 115 -13.40 7.37 -26.02
N ASN A 116 -12.83 8.30 -26.79
CA ASN A 116 -12.04 7.99 -27.98
C ASN A 116 -10.59 7.61 -27.61
N LEU A 117 -9.75 7.33 -28.62
CA LEU A 117 -8.36 6.93 -28.39
C LEU A 117 -7.54 8.00 -27.67
N PHE A 118 -7.76 9.28 -27.97
CA PHE A 118 -7.08 10.38 -27.27
C PHE A 118 -7.45 10.40 -25.77
N ALA A 119 -8.74 10.24 -25.43
CA ALA A 119 -9.17 10.12 -24.03
C ALA A 119 -8.47 8.97 -23.29
N LEU A 120 -8.35 7.80 -23.95
CA LEU A 120 -7.68 6.63 -23.39
C LEU A 120 -6.19 6.89 -23.12
N ILE A 121 -5.49 7.50 -24.08
CA ILE A 121 -4.06 7.86 -23.92
C ILE A 121 -3.91 8.92 -22.84
N LEU A 122 -4.70 9.99 -22.86
CA LEU A 122 -4.64 11.05 -21.85
C LEU A 122 -4.86 10.50 -20.44
N GLY A 123 -5.91 9.70 -20.24
CA GLY A 123 -6.21 9.10 -18.94
C GLY A 123 -5.11 8.18 -18.44
N ALA A 124 -4.59 7.30 -19.30
CA ALA A 124 -3.48 6.41 -18.96
C ALA A 124 -2.19 7.20 -18.61
N THR A 125 -1.88 8.27 -19.36
CA THR A 125 -0.73 9.16 -19.09
C THR A 125 -0.89 9.86 -17.75
N CYS A 126 -2.07 10.39 -17.45
CA CYS A 126 -2.37 11.06 -16.17
C CYS A 126 -2.20 10.12 -14.96
N VAL A 127 -2.64 8.87 -15.07
CA VAL A 127 -2.47 7.88 -14.00
C VAL A 127 -1.01 7.45 -13.86
N LEU A 128 -0.35 7.19 -15.01
CA LEU A 128 1.04 6.73 -15.00
C LEU A 128 2.00 7.77 -14.41
N PHE A 129 1.90 9.04 -14.84
CA PHE A 129 2.80 10.11 -14.41
C PHE A 129 2.21 10.92 -13.25
N SER A 130 1.86 10.23 -12.16
CA SER A 130 1.31 10.80 -10.92
C SER A 130 2.02 10.24 -9.68
N SER A 131 1.60 10.68 -8.50
CA SER A 131 2.09 10.14 -7.21
C SER A 131 1.87 8.64 -7.05
N LEU A 132 1.03 8.01 -7.86
CA LEU A 132 0.83 6.55 -7.84
C LEU A 132 2.11 5.78 -8.15
N LEU A 133 3.04 6.34 -8.94
CA LEU A 133 4.36 5.73 -9.13
C LEU A 133 5.13 5.63 -7.80
N ARG A 134 5.08 6.68 -6.97
CA ARG A 134 5.73 6.71 -5.65
C ARG A 134 5.15 5.65 -4.71
N LEU A 135 3.82 5.57 -4.61
CA LEU A 135 3.16 4.60 -3.74
C LEU A 135 3.43 3.14 -4.17
N ASN A 136 3.54 2.90 -5.48
CA ASN A 136 3.78 1.55 -6.00
C ASN A 136 5.25 1.08 -5.90
N ILE A 137 6.19 1.87 -5.35
CA ILE A 137 7.54 1.38 -5.06
C ILE A 137 7.61 0.59 -3.75
N LEU A 138 6.61 0.74 -2.86
CA LEU A 138 6.55 0.11 -1.56
C LEU A 138 5.56 -1.05 -1.56
N TYR A 139 5.98 -2.20 -1.03
CA TYR A 139 5.10 -3.33 -0.75
C TYR A 139 4.32 -3.08 0.55
N GLN A 140 3.24 -2.36 0.43
CA GLN A 140 2.33 -1.96 1.50
C GLN A 140 0.88 -2.10 1.02
N PRO A 141 -0.13 -2.10 1.92
CA PRO A 141 -1.55 -2.18 1.55
C PRO A 141 -2.02 -1.08 0.57
N ASN A 142 -1.30 0.05 0.50
CA ASN A 142 -1.72 1.25 -0.23
C ASN A 142 -1.95 1.03 -1.73
N SER A 143 -1.11 0.23 -2.40
CA SER A 143 -1.24 0.00 -3.85
C SER A 143 -2.51 -0.75 -4.21
N PHE A 144 -2.88 -1.77 -3.42
CA PHE A 144 -4.12 -2.50 -3.62
C PHE A 144 -5.35 -1.70 -3.13
N ASP A 145 -5.21 -0.88 -2.10
CA ASP A 145 -6.27 0.04 -1.64
C ASP A 145 -6.71 0.97 -2.78
N ILE A 146 -5.78 1.63 -3.46
CA ILE A 146 -6.07 2.50 -4.61
C ILE A 146 -6.75 1.73 -5.75
N LEU A 147 -6.25 0.53 -6.07
CA LEU A 147 -6.87 -0.34 -7.07
C LEU A 147 -8.31 -0.69 -6.66
N SER A 148 -8.55 -1.01 -5.40
CA SER A 148 -9.87 -1.36 -4.87
C SER A 148 -10.84 -0.20 -4.96
N TRP A 149 -10.43 1.01 -4.56
CA TRP A 149 -11.23 2.24 -4.68
C TRP A 149 -11.57 2.53 -6.15
N THR A 150 -10.56 2.51 -7.02
CA THR A 150 -10.74 2.78 -8.45
C THR A 150 -11.68 1.76 -9.10
N THR A 151 -11.52 0.47 -8.75
CA THR A 151 -12.36 -0.62 -9.27
C THR A 151 -13.79 -0.51 -8.75
N PHE A 152 -13.97 -0.20 -7.47
CA PHE A 152 -15.30 -0.01 -6.88
C PHE A 152 -16.03 1.16 -7.55
N TYR A 153 -15.38 2.29 -7.74
CA TYR A 153 -15.95 3.42 -8.48
C TYR A 153 -16.29 3.07 -9.94
N PHE A 154 -15.44 2.32 -10.61
CA PHE A 154 -15.72 1.84 -11.95
C PHE A 154 -16.98 0.96 -11.98
N ILE A 155 -17.16 0.10 -10.98
CA ILE A 155 -18.35 -0.76 -10.84
C ILE A 155 -19.59 0.09 -10.59
N ILE A 156 -19.54 1.10 -9.72
CA ILE A 156 -20.64 2.04 -9.49
C ILE A 156 -20.97 2.81 -10.77
N LEU A 157 -19.96 3.26 -11.53
CA LEU A 157 -20.16 3.88 -12.85
C LEU A 157 -20.91 2.94 -13.81
N LYS A 158 -20.50 1.66 -13.85
CA LYS A 158 -21.17 0.63 -14.68
C LYS A 158 -22.59 0.41 -14.24
N TYR A 159 -22.86 0.36 -12.93
CA TYR A 159 -24.22 0.24 -12.40
C TYR A 159 -25.06 1.46 -12.80
N PHE A 160 -24.60 2.68 -12.56
CA PHE A 160 -25.35 3.90 -12.93
C PHE A 160 -25.59 4.01 -14.44
N LYS A 161 -24.66 3.51 -15.27
CA LYS A 161 -24.82 3.51 -16.73
C LYS A 161 -25.87 2.51 -17.20
N THR A 162 -25.87 1.28 -16.66
CA THR A 162 -26.61 0.13 -17.22
C THR A 162 -27.79 -0.32 -16.36
N GLU A 163 -27.86 0.10 -15.11
CA GLU A 163 -28.82 -0.31 -14.07
C GLU A 163 -28.86 -1.85 -13.85
N ASN A 164 -27.84 -2.57 -14.35
CA ASN A 164 -27.76 -4.02 -14.23
C ASN A 164 -27.25 -4.40 -12.82
N THR A 165 -28.07 -5.12 -12.09
CA THR A 165 -27.85 -5.48 -10.68
C THR A 165 -26.63 -6.38 -10.43
N LYS A 166 -26.13 -7.08 -11.48
CA LYS A 166 -24.88 -7.83 -11.37
C LYS A 166 -23.70 -6.99 -10.84
N TRP A 167 -23.70 -5.67 -11.16
CA TRP A 167 -22.65 -4.77 -10.71
C TRP A 167 -22.69 -4.52 -9.20
N LEU A 168 -23.85 -4.67 -8.56
CA LEU A 168 -23.97 -4.59 -7.10
C LEU A 168 -23.24 -5.75 -6.44
N PHE A 169 -23.43 -6.98 -6.94
CA PHE A 169 -22.76 -8.16 -6.43
C PHE A 169 -21.24 -8.10 -6.63
N ILE A 170 -20.79 -7.71 -7.83
CA ILE A 170 -19.35 -7.52 -8.10
C ILE A 170 -18.78 -6.42 -7.19
N GLY A 171 -19.55 -5.32 -6.99
CA GLY A 171 -19.16 -4.24 -6.09
C GLY A 171 -18.98 -4.70 -4.66
N ALA A 172 -19.89 -5.54 -4.15
CA ALA A 172 -19.78 -6.11 -2.81
C ALA A 172 -18.51 -6.95 -2.63
N VAL A 173 -18.17 -7.78 -3.62
CA VAL A 173 -16.93 -8.58 -3.61
C VAL A 173 -15.70 -7.68 -3.63
N VAL A 174 -15.64 -6.70 -4.53
CA VAL A 174 -14.49 -5.77 -4.63
C VAL A 174 -14.35 -4.94 -3.35
N PHE A 175 -15.46 -4.44 -2.80
CA PHE A 175 -15.44 -3.74 -1.52
C PHE A 175 -14.91 -4.64 -0.39
N ALA A 176 -15.38 -5.89 -0.32
CA ALA A 176 -14.95 -6.83 0.71
C ALA A 176 -13.44 -7.12 0.65
N PHE A 177 -12.87 -7.35 -0.53
CA PHE A 177 -11.43 -7.50 -0.69
C PHE A 177 -10.66 -6.21 -0.38
N GLY A 178 -11.20 -5.04 -0.74
CA GLY A 178 -10.64 -3.75 -0.33
C GLY A 178 -10.63 -3.58 1.19
N PHE A 179 -11.72 -3.96 1.87
CA PHE A 179 -11.83 -3.96 3.33
C PHE A 179 -10.84 -4.92 3.98
N LEU A 180 -10.71 -6.14 3.43
CA LEU A 180 -9.75 -7.14 3.90
C LEU A 180 -8.29 -6.76 3.61
N ASN A 181 -8.04 -5.73 2.81
CA ASN A 181 -6.71 -5.16 2.59
C ASN A 181 -6.44 -3.94 3.49
N LYS A 182 -7.40 -3.03 3.58
CA LYS A 182 -7.28 -1.81 4.39
C LYS A 182 -8.65 -1.26 4.75
N TYR A 183 -8.90 -1.01 6.03
CA TYR A 183 -10.19 -0.49 6.50
C TYR A 183 -10.54 0.89 5.93
N ASN A 184 -9.55 1.57 5.34
CA ASN A 184 -9.70 2.89 4.71
C ASN A 184 -10.84 2.97 3.67
N ILE A 185 -11.16 1.86 2.97
CA ILE A 185 -12.24 1.83 1.97
C ILE A 185 -13.63 2.13 2.58
N VAL A 186 -13.80 2.01 3.89
CA VAL A 186 -15.06 2.36 4.58
C VAL A 186 -15.37 3.85 4.42
N PHE A 187 -14.35 4.71 4.39
CA PHE A 187 -14.55 6.15 4.18
C PHE A 187 -15.16 6.47 2.81
N LEU A 188 -14.91 5.62 1.81
CA LEU A 188 -15.58 5.72 0.51
C LEU A 188 -17.10 5.53 0.65
N LEU A 189 -17.55 4.53 1.45
CA LEU A 189 -18.98 4.32 1.69
C LEU A 189 -19.60 5.48 2.47
N ILE A 190 -18.87 6.03 3.46
CA ILE A 190 -19.33 7.19 4.24
C ILE A 190 -19.55 8.39 3.32
N GLY A 191 -18.70 8.60 2.32
CA GLY A 191 -18.91 9.64 1.31
C GLY A 191 -19.99 9.31 0.28
N LEU A 192 -20.09 8.04 -0.10
CA LEU A 192 -21.01 7.58 -1.14
C LEU A 192 -22.47 7.58 -0.69
N LEU A 193 -22.75 7.18 0.55
CA LEU A 193 -24.11 7.05 1.08
C LEU A 193 -24.90 8.39 1.00
N PRO A 194 -24.44 9.52 1.56
CA PRO A 194 -25.16 10.79 1.42
C PRO A 194 -25.25 11.23 -0.04
N SER A 195 -24.23 10.96 -0.85
CA SER A 195 -24.21 11.32 -2.27
C SER A 195 -25.29 10.59 -3.07
N ILE A 196 -25.53 9.31 -2.78
CA ILE A 196 -26.60 8.52 -3.39
C ILE A 196 -27.97 9.04 -2.93
N LEU A 197 -28.14 9.32 -1.63
CA LEU A 197 -29.40 9.80 -1.06
C LEU A 197 -29.84 11.15 -1.67
N LEU A 198 -28.89 12.03 -1.95
CA LEU A 198 -29.12 13.36 -2.52
C LEU A 198 -29.32 13.37 -4.04
N THR A 199 -29.23 12.21 -4.71
CA THR A 199 -29.34 12.11 -6.17
C THR A 199 -30.43 11.14 -6.61
N GLU A 200 -30.71 11.08 -7.91
CA GLU A 200 -31.66 10.12 -8.50
C GLU A 200 -31.22 8.67 -8.24
N GLN A 201 -29.96 8.44 -7.88
CA GLN A 201 -29.40 7.11 -7.61
C GLN A 201 -29.94 6.49 -6.31
N ARG A 202 -30.65 7.27 -5.46
CA ARG A 202 -31.36 6.75 -4.27
C ARG A 202 -32.31 5.57 -4.55
N LYS A 203 -32.72 5.40 -5.81
CA LYS A 203 -33.53 4.25 -6.27
C LYS A 203 -32.84 2.90 -6.00
N ILE A 204 -31.52 2.88 -5.79
CA ILE A 204 -30.76 1.66 -5.43
C ILE A 204 -31.31 1.01 -4.15
N PHE A 205 -31.74 1.82 -3.18
CA PHE A 205 -32.26 1.34 -1.89
C PHE A 205 -33.63 0.63 -2.02
N ALA A 206 -34.33 0.79 -3.12
CA ALA A 206 -35.57 0.06 -3.41
C ALA A 206 -35.30 -1.31 -4.07
N ARG A 207 -34.07 -1.62 -4.42
CA ARG A 207 -33.69 -2.87 -5.07
C ARG A 207 -33.33 -3.93 -4.03
N LYS A 208 -34.00 -5.09 -4.06
CA LYS A 208 -33.66 -6.23 -3.17
C LYS A 208 -32.24 -6.74 -3.38
N GLU A 209 -31.74 -6.68 -4.62
CA GLU A 209 -30.39 -7.10 -4.98
C GLU A 209 -29.30 -6.25 -4.28
N PHE A 210 -29.62 -5.00 -3.93
CA PHE A 210 -28.72 -4.18 -3.11
C PHE A 210 -28.49 -4.82 -1.74
N TYR A 211 -29.56 -5.23 -1.04
CA TYR A 211 -29.46 -5.87 0.28
C TYR A 211 -28.78 -7.24 0.20
N PHE A 212 -29.08 -8.05 -0.82
CA PHE A 212 -28.37 -9.30 -1.05
C PHE A 212 -26.86 -9.06 -1.29
N SER A 213 -26.50 -8.02 -2.01
CA SER A 213 -25.09 -7.68 -2.23
C SER A 213 -24.39 -7.28 -0.92
N LEU A 214 -25.07 -6.56 -0.02
CA LEU A 214 -24.53 -6.24 1.31
C LEU A 214 -24.29 -7.51 2.13
N ILE A 215 -25.21 -8.48 2.08
CA ILE A 215 -25.04 -9.77 2.77
C ILE A 215 -23.82 -10.52 2.24
N ILE A 216 -23.62 -10.57 0.92
CA ILE A 216 -22.43 -11.20 0.33
C ILE A 216 -21.15 -10.50 0.80
N GLY A 217 -21.10 -9.17 0.76
CA GLY A 217 -19.97 -8.41 1.28
C GLY A 217 -19.69 -8.73 2.75
N LEU A 218 -20.75 -8.74 3.58
CA LEU A 218 -20.64 -9.06 4.99
C LEU A 218 -20.12 -10.48 5.23
N VAL A 219 -20.60 -11.48 4.50
CA VAL A 219 -20.14 -12.87 4.61
C VAL A 219 -18.64 -12.98 4.31
N ILE A 220 -18.14 -12.27 3.30
CA ILE A 220 -16.72 -12.30 2.93
C ILE A 220 -15.85 -11.65 4.03
N ILE A 221 -16.29 -10.55 4.65
CA ILE A 221 -15.52 -9.86 5.70
C ILE A 221 -15.72 -10.46 7.08
N LEU A 222 -16.73 -11.30 7.28
CA LEU A 222 -17.12 -11.85 8.58
C LEU A 222 -15.97 -12.55 9.32
N PRO A 223 -15.12 -13.39 8.69
CA PRO A 223 -13.99 -13.99 9.38
C PRO A 223 -13.04 -12.97 10.02
N ASN A 224 -12.81 -11.84 9.33
CA ASN A 224 -11.99 -10.76 9.90
C ASN A 224 -12.70 -10.07 11.06
N LEU A 225 -14.01 -9.80 10.97
CA LEU A 225 -14.77 -9.20 12.06
C LEU A 225 -14.79 -10.11 13.31
N ILE A 226 -14.94 -11.42 13.12
CA ILE A 226 -14.87 -12.41 14.21
C ILE A 226 -13.47 -12.41 14.83
N TRP A 227 -12.41 -12.34 14.01
CA TRP A 227 -11.04 -12.25 14.49
C TRP A 227 -10.81 -10.98 15.30
N GLN A 228 -11.27 -9.82 14.83
CA GLN A 228 -11.21 -8.54 15.55
C GLN A 228 -11.90 -8.64 16.92
N TYR A 229 -13.11 -9.20 16.95
CA TYR A 229 -13.87 -9.38 18.19
C TYR A 229 -13.12 -10.29 19.20
N LYS A 230 -12.60 -11.44 18.73
CA LYS A 230 -11.86 -12.39 19.58
C LYS A 230 -10.55 -11.84 20.14
N ASN A 231 -9.97 -10.83 19.47
CA ASN A 231 -8.71 -10.19 19.86
C ASN A 231 -8.92 -8.79 20.46
N ASN A 232 -10.12 -8.48 20.98
CA ASN A 232 -10.46 -7.19 21.61
C ASN A 232 -10.29 -5.98 20.68
N PHE A 233 -10.61 -6.13 19.39
CA PHE A 233 -10.54 -5.06 18.38
C PHE A 233 -9.19 -4.32 18.33
N PRO A 234 -8.07 -5.00 18.01
CA PRO A 234 -6.74 -4.39 17.97
C PRO A 234 -6.68 -3.14 17.06
N VAL A 235 -7.49 -3.11 16.00
CA VAL A 235 -7.58 -1.94 15.12
C VAL A 235 -8.01 -0.66 15.84
N ILE A 236 -8.87 -0.76 16.86
CA ILE A 236 -9.32 0.42 17.63
C ILE A 236 -8.17 0.94 18.48
N HIS A 237 -7.39 0.06 19.11
CA HIS A 237 -6.20 0.43 19.87
C HIS A 237 -5.15 1.06 18.97
N HIS A 238 -4.88 0.46 17.81
CA HIS A 238 -3.96 1.02 16.82
C HIS A 238 -4.40 2.41 16.34
N LEU A 239 -5.70 2.61 16.05
CA LEU A 239 -6.20 3.93 15.65
C LEU A 239 -6.07 4.98 16.75
N LYS A 240 -6.27 4.62 18.02
CA LYS A 240 -6.05 5.52 19.16
C LYS A 240 -4.58 5.91 19.29
N GLU A 241 -3.66 4.93 19.19
CA GLU A 241 -2.22 5.17 19.20
C GLU A 241 -1.80 6.09 18.04
N LEU A 242 -2.28 5.81 16.83
CA LEU A 242 -2.05 6.62 15.65
C LEU A 242 -2.56 8.07 15.86
N ALA A 243 -3.77 8.23 16.42
CA ALA A 243 -4.35 9.53 16.70
C ALA A 243 -3.47 10.33 17.67
N ASN A 244 -2.97 9.71 18.73
CA ASN A 244 -2.19 10.36 19.77
C ASN A 244 -0.74 10.66 19.36
N THR A 245 -0.15 9.89 18.45
CA THR A 245 1.29 9.98 18.11
C THR A 245 1.56 10.64 16.78
N GLN A 246 0.71 10.44 15.77
CA GLN A 246 0.94 10.88 14.40
C GLN A 246 -0.12 11.84 13.87
N LEU A 247 -1.43 11.52 14.03
CA LEU A 247 -2.48 12.35 13.47
C LEU A 247 -2.57 13.72 14.15
N VAL A 248 -2.13 13.85 15.40
CA VAL A 248 -2.00 15.13 16.10
C VAL A 248 -1.11 16.13 15.35
N ASN A 249 -0.16 15.64 14.56
CA ASN A 249 0.75 16.46 13.75
C ASN A 249 0.21 16.76 12.35
N VAL A 250 -0.98 16.26 11.98
CA VAL A 250 -1.59 16.48 10.66
C VAL A 250 -2.24 17.86 10.62
N ASP A 251 -1.75 18.71 9.72
CA ASP A 251 -2.34 20.01 9.43
C ASP A 251 -3.37 19.92 8.30
N ARG A 252 -4.60 20.45 8.54
CA ARG A 252 -5.71 20.40 7.57
C ARG A 252 -5.43 21.15 6.28
N ILE A 253 -4.70 22.27 6.36
CA ILE A 253 -4.35 23.06 5.16
C ILE A 253 -3.33 22.30 4.31
N ASN A 254 -2.34 21.69 4.95
CA ASN A 254 -1.36 20.86 4.26
C ASN A 254 -2.01 19.62 3.66
N PHE A 255 -3.00 19.01 4.33
CA PHE A 255 -3.82 17.94 3.75
C PHE A 255 -4.44 18.39 2.41
N ILE A 256 -5.11 19.55 2.36
CA ILE A 256 -5.73 20.09 1.15
C ILE A 256 -4.68 20.37 0.05
N LYS A 257 -3.54 20.97 0.43
CA LYS A 257 -2.43 21.20 -0.51
C LYS A 257 -1.91 19.90 -1.11
N SER A 258 -1.72 18.87 -0.30
CA SER A 258 -1.27 17.54 -0.77
C SER A 258 -2.23 16.95 -1.81
N GLN A 259 -3.57 17.11 -1.64
CA GLN A 259 -4.54 16.64 -2.63
C GLN A 259 -4.33 17.27 -4.01
N LEU A 260 -3.91 18.53 -4.07
CA LEU A 260 -3.58 19.20 -5.34
C LEU A 260 -2.25 18.71 -5.92
N PHE A 261 -1.26 18.47 -5.06
CA PHE A 261 0.07 18.04 -5.49
C PHE A 261 0.14 16.57 -5.95
N PHE A 262 -0.64 15.67 -5.39
CA PHE A 262 -0.61 14.25 -5.78
C PHE A 262 -0.84 14.03 -7.28
N PHE A 263 -1.62 14.89 -7.90
CA PHE A 263 -1.94 14.82 -9.32
C PHE A 263 -1.68 16.15 -10.04
N VAL A 264 -0.64 16.89 -9.63
CA VAL A 264 -0.37 18.25 -10.14
C VAL A 264 -0.35 18.31 -11.67
N GLY A 265 0.32 17.37 -12.34
CA GLY A 265 0.35 17.28 -13.80
C GLY A 265 -1.00 16.88 -14.43
N SER A 266 -1.93 16.35 -13.65
CA SER A 266 -3.26 15.90 -14.09
C SER A 266 -4.39 16.70 -13.47
N LEU A 267 -4.08 17.75 -12.71
CA LEU A 267 -5.06 18.57 -11.98
C LEU A 267 -6.08 19.18 -12.94
N PHE A 268 -5.63 19.65 -14.11
CA PHE A 268 -6.53 20.21 -15.13
C PHE A 268 -7.57 19.18 -15.62
N VAL A 269 -7.21 17.88 -15.68
CA VAL A 269 -8.13 16.80 -16.05
C VAL A 269 -9.15 16.58 -14.95
N ILE A 270 -8.70 16.54 -13.67
CA ILE A 270 -9.57 16.37 -12.52
C ILE A 270 -10.55 17.54 -12.38
N LEU A 271 -10.08 18.78 -12.52
CA LEU A 271 -10.94 19.97 -12.49
C LEU A 271 -11.95 19.96 -13.66
N SER A 272 -11.51 19.54 -14.85
CA SER A 272 -12.40 19.34 -16.00
C SER A 272 -13.47 18.27 -15.73
N ALA A 273 -13.14 17.21 -14.99
CA ALA A 273 -14.12 16.20 -14.56
C ALA A 273 -15.17 16.80 -13.63
N LEU A 274 -14.75 17.58 -12.62
CA LEU A 274 -15.67 18.22 -11.68
C LEU A 274 -16.62 19.18 -12.40
N PHE A 275 -16.09 20.00 -13.29
CA PHE A 275 -16.91 20.86 -14.14
C PHE A 275 -17.90 20.05 -14.98
N ALA A 276 -17.43 18.99 -15.63
CA ALA A 276 -18.26 18.16 -16.50
C ALA A 276 -19.35 17.39 -15.72
N LEU A 277 -19.10 16.92 -14.51
CA LEU A 277 -20.08 16.25 -13.68
C LEU A 277 -21.26 17.14 -13.30
N ILE A 278 -21.06 18.47 -13.28
CA ILE A 278 -22.12 19.44 -12.98
C ILE A 278 -22.83 19.87 -14.29
N PHE A 279 -22.07 20.27 -15.32
CA PHE A 279 -22.59 21.05 -16.45
C PHE A 279 -22.67 20.26 -17.77
N TYR A 280 -22.01 19.10 -17.89
CA TYR A 280 -21.99 18.34 -19.13
C TYR A 280 -23.13 17.33 -19.21
N LEU A 281 -24.11 17.55 -20.09
CA LEU A 281 -25.33 16.73 -20.20
C LEU A 281 -25.09 15.22 -20.27
N PRO A 282 -24.09 14.71 -21.05
CA PRO A 282 -23.82 13.25 -21.07
C PRO A 282 -23.46 12.65 -19.72
N PHE A 283 -23.02 13.47 -18.75
CA PHE A 283 -22.67 13.04 -17.40
C PHE A 283 -23.75 13.29 -16.36
N LYS A 284 -24.95 13.72 -16.75
CA LYS A 284 -26.07 14.00 -15.84
C LYS A 284 -26.34 12.85 -14.86
N LYS A 285 -26.28 11.60 -15.34
CA LYS A 285 -26.47 10.38 -14.51
C LYS A 285 -25.38 10.19 -13.44
N PHE A 286 -24.21 10.80 -13.60
CA PHE A 286 -23.03 10.60 -12.78
C PHE A 286 -22.78 11.73 -11.78
N LYS A 287 -23.72 12.66 -11.58
CA LYS A 287 -23.61 13.77 -10.63
C LYS A 287 -23.27 13.32 -9.20
N THR A 288 -23.66 12.10 -8.84
CA THR A 288 -23.30 11.47 -7.57
C THR A 288 -21.80 11.50 -7.31
N PHE A 289 -20.95 11.27 -8.34
CA PHE A 289 -19.49 11.31 -8.19
C PHE A 289 -18.98 12.68 -7.77
N PHE A 290 -19.62 13.78 -8.21
CA PHE A 290 -19.27 15.12 -7.74
C PHE A 290 -19.42 15.24 -6.23
N LEU A 291 -20.55 14.80 -5.68
CA LEU A 291 -20.83 14.85 -4.25
C LEU A 291 -19.93 13.92 -3.44
N VAL A 292 -19.65 12.71 -3.96
CA VAL A 292 -18.78 11.71 -3.29
C VAL A 292 -17.40 12.29 -2.99
N LEU A 293 -16.79 13.03 -3.92
CA LEU A 293 -15.50 13.65 -3.69
C LEU A 293 -15.53 14.57 -2.45
N PHE A 294 -16.51 15.47 -2.41
CA PHE A 294 -16.60 16.46 -1.34
C PHE A 294 -16.93 15.83 0.01
N PHE A 295 -17.90 14.91 0.05
CA PHE A 295 -18.24 14.24 1.31
C PHE A 295 -17.08 13.39 1.84
N THR A 296 -16.37 12.67 0.97
CA THR A 296 -15.23 11.86 1.41
C THR A 296 -14.07 12.73 1.87
N LEU A 297 -13.73 13.79 1.14
CA LEU A 297 -12.68 14.73 1.57
C LEU A 297 -13.06 15.44 2.86
N PHE A 298 -14.33 15.84 3.02
CA PHE A 298 -14.83 16.43 4.27
C PHE A 298 -14.58 15.50 5.46
N VAL A 299 -14.90 14.21 5.33
CA VAL A 299 -14.69 13.23 6.39
C VAL A 299 -13.20 13.08 6.73
N PHE A 300 -12.32 13.00 5.73
CA PHE A 300 -10.87 12.93 5.96
C PHE A 300 -10.31 14.20 6.64
N ILE A 301 -10.77 15.39 6.24
CA ILE A 301 -10.37 16.65 6.86
C ILE A 301 -10.87 16.72 8.31
N TYR A 302 -12.11 16.28 8.55
CA TYR A 302 -12.70 16.27 9.90
C TYR A 302 -11.89 15.40 10.87
N PHE A 303 -11.54 14.17 10.45
CA PHE A 303 -10.77 13.22 11.25
C PHE A 303 -9.25 13.44 11.20
N GLN A 304 -8.75 14.49 10.55
CA GLN A 304 -7.30 14.77 10.40
C GLN A 304 -6.54 13.57 9.84
N ALA A 305 -7.12 12.87 8.87
CA ALA A 305 -6.50 11.70 8.27
C ALA A 305 -5.19 12.05 7.55
N LYS A 306 -4.29 11.07 7.41
CA LYS A 306 -3.09 11.22 6.58
C LYS A 306 -3.51 11.56 5.14
N ASP A 307 -2.79 12.45 4.50
CA ASP A 307 -3.12 13.01 3.18
C ASP A 307 -3.24 11.94 2.08
N TYR A 308 -2.33 10.95 2.09
CA TYR A 308 -2.31 9.89 1.07
C TYR A 308 -3.50 8.89 1.18
N TYR A 309 -4.27 8.91 2.27
CA TYR A 309 -5.48 8.06 2.40
C TYR A 309 -6.56 8.40 1.37
N ALA A 310 -6.57 9.64 0.88
CA ALA A 310 -7.55 10.10 -0.10
C ALA A 310 -7.15 9.82 -1.57
N ILE A 311 -5.92 9.33 -1.84
CA ILE A 311 -5.42 9.18 -3.22
C ILE A 311 -6.30 8.27 -4.08
N GLY A 312 -6.91 7.23 -3.49
CA GLY A 312 -7.82 6.31 -4.18
C GLY A 312 -9.06 6.97 -4.80
N LEU A 313 -9.41 8.19 -4.35
CA LEU A 313 -10.51 8.97 -4.93
C LEU A 313 -10.28 9.35 -6.41
N TYR A 314 -9.06 9.77 -6.77
CA TYR A 314 -8.81 10.56 -7.97
C TYR A 314 -8.81 9.80 -9.31
N PRO A 315 -8.37 8.54 -9.42
CA PRO A 315 -8.25 7.88 -10.72
C PRO A 315 -9.55 7.83 -11.53
N ILE A 316 -10.71 7.73 -10.87
CA ILE A 316 -11.99 7.72 -11.60
C ILE A 316 -12.32 9.09 -12.20
N TYR A 317 -11.95 10.20 -11.54
CA TYR A 317 -12.17 11.54 -12.09
C TYR A 317 -11.29 11.83 -13.31
N ILE A 318 -10.09 11.24 -13.36
CA ILE A 318 -9.25 11.26 -14.57
C ILE A 318 -10.02 10.67 -15.76
N SER A 319 -10.82 9.60 -15.53
CA SER A 319 -11.63 9.03 -16.61
C SER A 319 -12.69 10.00 -17.13
N PHE A 320 -13.43 10.68 -16.25
CA PHE A 320 -14.45 11.66 -16.64
C PHE A 320 -13.83 12.87 -17.34
N GLY A 321 -12.74 13.43 -16.80
CA GLY A 321 -12.06 14.59 -17.35
C GLY A 321 -11.45 14.31 -18.72
N SER A 322 -10.80 13.16 -18.89
CA SER A 322 -10.23 12.76 -20.17
C SER A 322 -11.28 12.64 -21.27
N VAL A 323 -12.45 12.06 -20.96
CA VAL A 323 -13.56 11.97 -21.93
C VAL A 323 -14.13 13.34 -22.26
N PHE A 324 -14.33 14.20 -21.25
CA PHE A 324 -14.83 15.55 -21.47
C PHE A 324 -13.88 16.39 -22.32
N ILE A 325 -12.58 16.42 -21.98
CA ILE A 325 -11.57 17.14 -22.76
C ILE A 325 -11.54 16.62 -24.20
N ALA A 326 -11.54 15.30 -24.38
CA ALA A 326 -11.52 14.69 -25.71
C ALA A 326 -12.74 15.09 -26.56
N ASP A 327 -13.92 15.22 -25.95
CA ASP A 327 -15.11 15.72 -26.66
C ASP A 327 -14.95 17.19 -27.08
N LYS A 328 -14.31 18.04 -26.24
CA LYS A 328 -14.13 19.47 -26.52
C LYS A 328 -13.05 19.80 -27.55
N VAL A 329 -12.08 18.87 -27.72
CA VAL A 329 -10.93 19.08 -28.62
C VAL A 329 -10.91 18.12 -29.82
N LYS A 330 -12.05 17.53 -30.18
CA LYS A 330 -12.11 16.51 -31.24
C LYS A 330 -12.11 17.08 -32.66
N GLN A 331 -12.39 18.38 -32.84
CA GLN A 331 -12.60 19.00 -34.16
C GLN A 331 -11.94 20.37 -34.30
N GLY A 332 -11.67 20.76 -35.53
CA GLY A 332 -11.09 22.03 -35.90
C GLY A 332 -9.64 22.19 -35.36
N TRP A 333 -9.20 23.41 -35.17
CA TRP A 333 -7.85 23.74 -34.69
C TRP A 333 -7.58 23.17 -33.27
N LYS A 334 -8.62 22.93 -32.48
CA LYS A 334 -8.51 22.42 -31.12
C LYS A 334 -7.89 21.01 -31.07
N GLN A 335 -7.97 20.22 -32.13
CA GLN A 335 -7.32 18.89 -32.17
C GLN A 335 -5.80 18.95 -32.05
N TYR A 336 -5.18 20.08 -32.45
CA TYR A 336 -3.74 20.32 -32.29
C TYR A 336 -3.31 20.52 -30.83
N LEU A 337 -4.26 20.73 -29.90
CA LEU A 337 -4.01 20.77 -28.46
C LEU A 337 -3.87 19.37 -27.83
N GLN A 338 -4.29 18.30 -28.51
CA GLN A 338 -4.24 16.94 -27.97
C GLN A 338 -2.83 16.51 -27.52
N PRO A 339 -1.76 16.69 -28.31
CA PRO A 339 -0.40 16.40 -27.88
C PRO A 339 0.03 17.23 -26.66
N VAL A 340 -0.40 18.49 -26.58
CA VAL A 340 -0.08 19.39 -25.44
C VAL A 340 -0.68 18.81 -24.15
N PHE A 341 -1.95 18.42 -24.15
CA PHE A 341 -2.58 17.83 -22.98
C PHE A 341 -1.91 16.52 -22.54
N ILE A 342 -1.40 15.69 -23.46
CA ILE A 342 -0.63 14.48 -23.13
C ILE A 342 0.74 14.86 -22.57
N ALA A 343 1.37 15.93 -23.08
CA ALA A 343 2.70 16.35 -22.64
C ALA A 343 2.70 16.94 -21.22
N ILE A 344 1.60 17.59 -20.77
CA ILE A 344 1.54 18.24 -19.46
C ILE A 344 1.87 17.28 -18.30
N PRO A 345 1.22 16.12 -18.12
CA PRO A 345 1.57 15.20 -17.04
C PRO A 345 3.02 14.72 -17.10
N ILE A 346 3.54 14.49 -18.31
CA ILE A 346 4.93 14.06 -18.53
C ILE A 346 5.91 15.16 -18.12
N LEU A 347 5.66 16.40 -18.52
CA LEU A 347 6.52 17.56 -18.19
C LEU A 347 6.55 17.82 -16.68
N PHE A 348 5.42 17.71 -16.01
CA PHE A 348 5.37 17.82 -14.54
C PHE A 348 6.07 16.66 -13.83
N PHE A 349 6.11 15.48 -14.43
CA PHE A 349 6.83 14.33 -13.86
C PHE A 349 8.36 14.50 -13.87
N VAL A 350 8.93 15.18 -14.86
CA VAL A 350 10.39 15.35 -14.98
C VAL A 350 11.03 15.94 -13.70
N PRO A 351 10.59 17.07 -13.14
CA PRO A 351 11.14 17.56 -11.88
C PRO A 351 10.83 16.63 -10.70
N MET A 352 9.68 15.97 -10.68
CA MET A 352 9.29 15.04 -9.63
C MET A 352 10.22 13.81 -9.58
N TYR A 353 10.68 13.33 -10.73
CA TYR A 353 11.59 12.19 -10.85
C TYR A 353 12.84 12.32 -9.98
N ASN A 354 13.42 13.52 -9.89
CA ASN A 354 14.66 13.76 -9.14
C ASN A 354 14.44 13.97 -7.63
N ILE A 355 13.22 14.25 -7.19
CA ILE A 355 12.95 14.72 -5.81
C ILE A 355 12.11 13.70 -5.04
N PHE A 356 11.10 13.10 -5.69
CA PHE A 356 10.11 12.29 -4.99
C PHE A 356 10.42 10.78 -4.98
N PHE A 357 11.51 10.35 -5.62
CA PHE A 357 11.86 8.93 -5.71
C PHE A 357 13.22 8.64 -5.10
N PRO A 358 13.42 7.47 -4.45
CA PRO A 358 14.71 7.06 -3.89
C PRO A 358 15.65 6.56 -5.01
N ASN A 359 15.88 7.41 -6.02
CA ASN A 359 16.74 7.12 -7.17
C ASN A 359 18.08 7.87 -7.12
N LYS A 360 18.35 8.52 -6.00
CA LYS A 360 19.60 9.23 -5.69
C LYS A 360 20.16 8.73 -4.37
N SER A 361 21.50 8.76 -4.24
CA SER A 361 22.13 8.38 -2.98
C SER A 361 21.77 9.32 -1.82
N PRO A 362 21.85 8.86 -0.58
CA PRO A 362 21.64 9.72 0.60
C PRO A 362 22.49 10.99 0.58
N GLU A 363 23.77 10.88 0.17
CA GLU A 363 24.70 12.01 0.10
C GLU A 363 24.24 13.08 -0.90
N TYR A 364 23.74 12.65 -2.06
CA TYR A 364 23.16 13.58 -3.05
C TYR A 364 21.99 14.37 -2.47
N ILE A 365 21.08 13.68 -1.77
CA ILE A 365 19.89 14.31 -1.18
C ILE A 365 20.30 15.36 -0.13
N ILE A 366 21.30 15.04 0.70
CA ILE A 366 21.80 15.95 1.73
C ILE A 366 22.49 17.17 1.09
N ALA A 367 23.28 16.97 0.04
CA ALA A 367 23.90 18.08 -0.69
C ALA A 367 22.84 19.02 -1.31
N HIS A 368 21.64 18.50 -1.62
CA HIS A 368 20.53 19.27 -2.20
C HIS A 368 19.39 19.50 -1.19
N LYS A 369 19.66 19.44 0.11
CA LYS A 369 18.68 19.50 1.22
C LYS A 369 17.64 20.61 1.07
N GLN A 370 18.05 21.78 0.62
CA GLN A 370 17.13 22.94 0.47
C GLN A 370 15.94 22.66 -0.45
N SER A 371 16.15 21.91 -1.53
CA SER A 371 15.07 21.56 -2.48
C SER A 371 14.04 20.65 -1.84
N TYR A 372 14.49 19.68 -1.03
CA TYR A 372 13.59 18.76 -0.30
C TYR A 372 12.86 19.48 0.85
N GLN A 373 13.54 20.38 1.56
CA GLN A 373 12.98 21.14 2.67
C GLN A 373 11.88 22.12 2.20
N LYS A 374 12.09 22.82 1.08
CA LYS A 374 11.07 23.72 0.51
C LYS A 374 9.76 23.02 0.17
N LEU A 375 9.82 21.71 -0.14
CA LEU A 375 8.66 20.88 -0.44
C LEU A 375 8.10 20.15 0.79
N GLY A 376 8.67 20.37 1.99
CA GLY A 376 8.24 19.74 3.23
C GLY A 376 8.57 18.25 3.32
N LEU A 377 9.43 17.70 2.44
CA LEU A 377 9.73 16.27 2.36
C LEU A 377 10.64 15.76 3.48
N LEU A 378 11.32 16.67 4.20
CA LEU A 378 12.20 16.32 5.31
C LEU A 378 11.48 16.23 6.65
N ARG A 379 10.20 16.63 6.70
CA ARG A 379 9.38 16.58 7.90
C ARG A 379 8.86 15.17 8.10
N TRP A 380 9.20 14.56 9.25
CA TRP A 380 8.76 13.23 9.61
C TRP A 380 7.44 13.25 10.39
N GLU A 381 6.91 12.06 10.68
CA GLU A 381 5.68 11.85 11.47
C GLU A 381 5.81 12.33 12.92
N ASP A 382 7.05 12.50 13.44
CA ASP A 382 7.33 13.12 14.74
C ASP A 382 7.20 14.65 14.73
N GLY A 383 6.84 15.24 13.60
CA GLY A 383 6.68 16.67 13.41
C GLY A 383 7.99 17.46 13.32
N LYS A 384 9.16 16.80 13.16
CA LYS A 384 10.48 17.45 13.05
C LYS A 384 11.08 17.26 11.67
N ASP A 385 11.96 18.19 11.29
CA ASP A 385 12.75 18.09 10.06
C ASP A 385 14.02 17.27 10.31
N HIS A 386 14.27 16.30 9.40
CA HIS A 386 15.43 15.40 9.45
C HIS A 386 16.35 15.59 8.24
N SER A 387 17.42 14.78 8.15
CA SER A 387 18.41 14.88 7.07
C SER A 387 17.92 14.30 5.75
N LEU A 388 17.08 13.28 5.79
CA LEU A 388 16.48 12.61 4.63
C LEU A 388 14.95 12.57 4.77
N PRO A 389 14.21 12.38 3.68
CA PRO A 389 12.80 11.97 3.76
C PRO A 389 12.66 10.69 4.61
N GLN A 390 11.61 10.61 5.42
CA GLN A 390 11.41 9.50 6.36
C GLN A 390 11.48 8.13 5.68
N ASP A 391 10.72 7.94 4.59
CA ASP A 391 10.71 6.67 3.87
C ASP A 391 12.10 6.26 3.35
N TYR A 392 12.99 7.22 3.05
CA TYR A 392 14.33 6.90 2.56
C TYR A 392 15.26 6.49 3.70
N ALA A 393 15.17 7.18 4.84
CA ALA A 393 15.88 6.78 6.06
C ALA A 393 15.42 5.40 6.56
N ASP A 394 14.12 5.10 6.39
CA ASP A 394 13.49 3.80 6.71
C ASP A 394 13.90 2.66 5.73
N MET A 395 14.69 2.95 4.70
CA MET A 395 15.25 1.98 3.74
C MET A 395 16.75 1.74 3.92
N LEU A 396 17.37 2.19 5.01
CA LEU A 396 18.81 2.12 5.21
C LEU A 396 19.18 1.34 6.46
N GLY A 397 20.31 0.59 6.39
CA GLY A 397 20.94 -0.04 7.56
C GLY A 397 20.38 -1.41 7.96
N TRP A 398 19.34 -1.90 7.32
CA TRP A 398 18.67 -3.15 7.68
C TRP A 398 19.53 -4.39 7.41
N LYS A 399 20.16 -4.43 6.25
CA LYS A 399 21.08 -5.51 5.88
C LYS A 399 22.33 -5.52 6.77
N GLU A 400 22.84 -4.33 7.12
CA GLU A 400 23.95 -4.18 8.08
C GLU A 400 23.60 -4.78 9.43
N LEU A 401 22.38 -4.48 9.94
CA LEU A 401 21.89 -5.04 11.20
C LEU A 401 21.88 -6.56 11.17
N ALA A 402 21.27 -7.16 10.16
CA ALA A 402 21.14 -8.60 10.05
C ALA A 402 22.51 -9.31 9.96
N ILE A 403 23.46 -8.77 9.16
CA ILE A 403 24.82 -9.31 9.03
C ILE A 403 25.54 -9.29 10.38
N LYS A 404 25.42 -8.21 11.16
CA LYS A 404 26.04 -8.10 12.48
C LYS A 404 25.42 -9.07 13.47
N VAL A 405 24.10 -9.20 13.48
CA VAL A 405 23.38 -10.17 14.32
C VAL A 405 23.81 -11.60 13.98
N ASP A 406 23.86 -11.98 12.69
CA ASP A 406 24.30 -13.30 12.24
C ASP A 406 25.75 -13.61 12.67
N SER A 407 26.65 -12.62 12.53
CA SER A 407 28.06 -12.77 12.95
C SER A 407 28.21 -13.00 14.46
N ILE A 408 27.39 -12.32 15.27
CA ILE A 408 27.39 -12.50 16.73
C ILE A 408 26.78 -13.84 17.09
N TYR A 409 25.58 -14.14 16.55
CA TYR A 409 24.84 -15.36 16.83
C TYR A 409 25.64 -16.62 16.52
N SER A 410 26.39 -16.63 15.40
CA SER A 410 27.21 -17.80 15.01
C SER A 410 28.31 -18.15 16.01
N LYS A 411 28.74 -17.21 16.87
CA LYS A 411 29.80 -17.37 17.86
C LYS A 411 29.27 -17.67 19.27
N LEU A 412 27.95 -17.63 19.48
CA LEU A 412 27.35 -17.87 20.80
C LEU A 412 27.39 -19.34 21.19
N PRO A 413 27.66 -19.66 22.48
CA PRO A 413 27.40 -20.99 23.01
C PRO A 413 25.90 -21.25 23.05
N SER A 414 25.50 -22.50 22.80
CA SER A 414 24.06 -22.90 22.81
C SER A 414 23.18 -21.92 22.03
N LYS A 415 23.62 -21.55 20.82
CA LYS A 415 22.99 -20.51 19.99
C LYS A 415 21.51 -20.74 19.73
N GLU A 416 21.07 -22.01 19.64
CA GLU A 416 19.68 -22.42 19.45
C GLU A 416 18.77 -22.05 20.65
N LYS A 417 19.38 -21.77 21.83
CA LYS A 417 18.68 -21.29 23.03
C LYS A 417 18.80 -19.77 23.22
N THR A 418 19.03 -19.03 22.12
CA THR A 418 19.17 -17.58 22.16
C THR A 418 17.88 -16.92 21.69
N LEU A 419 17.33 -16.05 22.54
CA LEU A 419 16.26 -15.14 22.16
C LEU A 419 16.85 -13.90 21.47
N ILE A 420 16.32 -13.52 20.31
CA ILE A 420 16.67 -12.27 19.61
C ILE A 420 15.51 -11.32 19.78
N LEU A 421 15.66 -10.33 20.65
CA LEU A 421 14.62 -9.40 21.06
C LEU A 421 14.94 -7.99 20.58
N CYS A 422 14.07 -7.45 19.72
CA CYS A 422 14.20 -6.15 19.10
C CYS A 422 13.27 -5.12 19.74
N ASP A 423 13.64 -3.84 19.69
CA ASP A 423 12.79 -2.75 20.16
C ASP A 423 11.59 -2.53 19.24
N ASN A 424 11.77 -2.68 17.93
CA ASN A 424 10.68 -2.45 16.96
C ASN A 424 10.57 -3.57 15.91
N TYR A 425 9.42 -3.59 15.23
CA TYR A 425 9.08 -4.59 14.21
C TYR A 425 9.99 -4.54 12.97
N GLY A 426 10.51 -3.34 12.63
CA GLY A 426 11.42 -3.19 11.48
C GLY A 426 12.75 -3.90 11.69
N GLN A 427 13.31 -3.80 12.91
CA GLN A 427 14.53 -4.52 13.30
C GLN A 427 14.30 -6.04 13.25
N ALA A 428 13.22 -6.53 13.86
CA ALA A 428 12.91 -7.96 13.88
C ALA A 428 12.70 -8.49 12.45
N GLY A 429 11.86 -7.84 11.65
CA GLY A 429 11.58 -8.27 10.29
C GLY A 429 12.77 -8.19 9.35
N ALA A 430 13.63 -7.18 9.48
CA ALA A 430 14.86 -7.10 8.69
C ALA A 430 15.83 -8.23 9.01
N ILE A 431 16.00 -8.56 10.30
CA ILE A 431 16.82 -9.71 10.72
C ILE A 431 16.22 -10.99 10.12
N ASN A 432 14.94 -11.23 10.27
CA ASN A 432 14.25 -12.41 9.74
C ASN A 432 14.36 -12.54 8.21
N TYR A 433 14.35 -11.40 7.49
CA TYR A 433 14.44 -11.38 6.03
C TYR A 433 15.85 -11.66 5.50
N TYR A 434 16.88 -11.03 6.12
CA TYR A 434 18.25 -11.10 5.61
C TYR A 434 19.13 -12.19 6.24
N THR A 435 18.70 -12.80 7.37
CA THR A 435 19.50 -13.79 8.06
C THR A 435 19.89 -14.97 7.17
N GLN A 436 21.13 -15.44 7.32
CA GLN A 436 21.63 -16.68 6.74
C GLN A 436 21.67 -17.80 7.79
N GLN A 437 21.20 -17.52 9.00
CA GLN A 437 21.12 -18.46 10.11
C GLN A 437 19.67 -18.92 10.31
N ASN A 438 19.47 -20.01 11.01
CA ASN A 438 18.12 -20.47 11.40
C ASN A 438 17.67 -19.76 12.68
N ILE A 439 17.42 -18.46 12.61
CA ILE A 439 17.01 -17.61 13.73
C ILE A 439 15.68 -16.94 13.45
N LYS A 440 14.97 -16.60 14.53
CA LYS A 440 13.77 -15.77 14.50
C LYS A 440 13.90 -14.64 15.49
N ALA A 441 13.93 -13.42 15.01
CA ALA A 441 13.89 -12.22 15.82
C ALA A 441 12.43 -11.85 16.12
N VAL A 442 12.18 -11.37 17.32
CA VAL A 442 10.87 -10.94 17.79
C VAL A 442 10.94 -9.57 18.47
N SER A 443 9.78 -8.98 18.68
CA SER A 443 9.62 -7.68 19.33
C SER A 443 8.30 -7.65 20.11
N PHE A 444 8.21 -6.81 21.13
CA PHE A 444 6.92 -6.49 21.75
C PHE A 444 6.10 -5.50 20.92
N ASN A 445 6.62 -5.02 19.79
CA ASN A 445 5.98 -4.03 18.94
C ASN A 445 5.22 -4.71 17.79
N ALA A 446 4.08 -4.14 17.39
CA ALA A 446 3.20 -4.62 16.35
C ALA A 446 2.80 -6.12 16.55
N ASP A 447 2.64 -6.86 15.46
CA ASP A 447 2.18 -8.26 15.48
C ASP A 447 3.19 -9.23 16.12
N TYR A 448 4.46 -8.83 16.23
CA TYR A 448 5.51 -9.68 16.78
C TYR A 448 5.29 -10.07 18.24
N ILE A 449 4.50 -9.32 19.00
CA ILE A 449 4.13 -9.67 20.37
C ILE A 449 3.36 -10.99 20.46
N ASP A 450 2.72 -11.41 19.37
CA ASP A 450 1.95 -12.65 19.27
C ASP A 450 2.78 -13.82 18.73
N TRP A 451 4.05 -13.57 18.35
CA TRP A 451 4.90 -14.55 17.65
C TRP A 451 6.08 -15.07 18.48
N PHE A 452 6.11 -14.83 19.78
CA PHE A 452 7.12 -15.40 20.67
C PHE A 452 6.96 -16.91 20.77
N ASP A 453 8.05 -17.66 20.53
CA ASP A 453 8.09 -19.12 20.73
C ASP A 453 8.57 -19.44 22.15
N LEU A 454 7.65 -19.47 23.10
CA LEU A 454 7.94 -19.79 24.50
C LEU A 454 8.02 -21.31 24.80
N THR A 455 7.90 -22.17 23.78
CA THR A 455 8.10 -23.61 23.92
C THR A 455 9.58 -23.97 24.08
N LYS A 456 10.48 -23.13 23.56
CA LYS A 456 11.92 -23.25 23.71
C LYS A 456 12.38 -22.60 25.01
N LYS A 457 13.28 -23.26 25.74
CA LYS A 457 13.93 -22.63 26.89
C LYS A 457 15.08 -21.77 26.44
N TYR A 458 15.02 -20.47 26.72
CA TYR A 458 16.08 -19.52 26.39
C TYR A 458 17.09 -19.41 27.52
N GLU A 459 18.39 -19.39 27.16
CA GLU A 459 19.54 -19.25 28.07
C GLU A 459 20.36 -17.99 27.74
N ASN A 460 20.27 -17.51 26.48
CA ASN A 460 20.97 -16.32 26.00
C ASN A 460 19.99 -15.31 25.45
N LEU A 461 20.39 -14.04 25.40
CA LEU A 461 19.62 -12.95 24.84
C LEU A 461 20.52 -12.06 23.95
N LEU A 462 20.13 -11.90 22.69
CA LEU A 462 20.58 -10.79 21.86
C LEU A 462 19.50 -9.69 21.93
N ARG A 463 19.85 -8.57 22.54
CA ARG A 463 18.95 -7.43 22.72
C ARG A 463 19.32 -6.32 21.74
N ILE A 464 18.43 -6.00 20.83
CA ILE A 464 18.60 -4.93 19.83
C ILE A 464 17.84 -3.70 20.34
N LYS A 465 18.58 -2.61 20.61
CA LYS A 465 18.06 -1.39 21.22
C LYS A 465 18.26 -0.20 20.32
N GLU A 466 17.21 0.60 20.12
CA GLU A 466 17.32 1.92 19.47
C GLU A 466 18.26 2.84 20.27
N LEU A 467 18.96 3.75 19.59
CA LEU A 467 19.95 4.65 20.20
C LEU A 467 19.45 5.34 21.49
N LYS A 468 18.22 5.81 21.48
CA LYS A 468 17.58 6.48 22.65
C LYS A 468 17.44 5.60 23.90
N ASN A 469 17.60 4.28 23.75
CA ASN A 469 17.34 3.28 24.79
C ASN A 469 18.60 2.49 25.16
N THR A 470 19.81 2.91 24.74
CA THR A 470 21.04 2.12 24.91
C THR A 470 21.77 2.36 26.23
N ASP A 471 21.67 3.56 26.80
CA ASP A 471 22.56 4.00 27.89
C ASP A 471 22.41 3.19 29.19
N THR A 472 21.27 2.63 29.45
CA THR A 472 20.98 1.88 30.70
C THR A 472 20.94 0.37 30.52
N GLU A 473 20.83 -0.15 29.29
CA GLU A 473 20.57 -1.57 29.02
C GLU A 473 21.56 -2.53 29.70
N LEU A 474 22.89 -2.27 29.60
CA LEU A 474 23.87 -3.11 30.26
C LEU A 474 23.71 -3.08 31.79
N LYS A 475 23.46 -1.91 32.37
CA LYS A 475 23.32 -1.75 33.83
C LYS A 475 22.11 -2.51 34.36
N GLU A 476 20.99 -2.42 33.65
CA GLU A 476 19.72 -3.02 34.07
C GLU A 476 19.68 -4.55 33.86
N THR A 477 20.34 -5.04 32.79
CA THR A 477 20.17 -6.42 32.35
C THR A 477 21.35 -7.34 32.72
N SER A 478 22.60 -6.80 32.87
CA SER A 478 23.81 -7.60 33.10
C SER A 478 23.77 -8.45 34.38
N SER A 479 23.11 -7.97 35.43
CA SER A 479 23.00 -8.72 36.71
C SER A 479 22.31 -10.07 36.59
N PHE A 480 21.46 -10.24 35.56
CA PHE A 480 20.72 -11.46 35.30
C PHE A 480 21.46 -12.48 34.42
N PHE A 481 22.69 -12.16 33.97
CA PHE A 481 23.46 -13.03 33.07
C PHE A 481 24.88 -13.25 33.62
N GLN A 482 25.53 -14.31 33.13
CA GLN A 482 26.93 -14.60 33.49
C GLN A 482 27.89 -13.66 32.77
N THR A 483 27.66 -13.40 31.49
CA THR A 483 28.50 -12.52 30.65
C THR A 483 27.61 -11.57 29.88
N SER A 484 28.02 -10.31 29.78
CA SER A 484 27.31 -9.25 29.06
C SER A 484 28.28 -8.29 28.40
N PHE A 485 28.06 -7.95 27.14
CA PHE A 485 28.87 -6.99 26.38
C PHE A 485 28.13 -6.39 25.20
N VAL A 486 28.69 -5.32 24.64
CA VAL A 486 28.20 -4.73 23.39
C VAL A 486 28.77 -5.50 22.21
N GLY A 487 27.92 -6.10 21.39
CA GLY A 487 28.32 -6.85 20.19
C GLY A 487 28.56 -5.98 18.97
N GLY A 488 27.92 -4.82 18.87
CA GLY A 488 28.06 -3.87 17.76
C GLY A 488 26.89 -2.90 17.66
N SER A 489 26.98 -1.99 16.70
CA SER A 489 25.88 -1.03 16.41
C SER A 489 25.76 -0.74 14.93
N ILE A 490 24.60 -0.21 14.49
CA ILE A 490 24.39 0.26 13.12
C ILE A 490 25.19 1.54 12.90
N THR A 491 26.03 1.53 11.87
CA THR A 491 26.91 2.65 11.50
C THR A 491 26.41 3.43 10.29
N SER A 492 25.40 2.95 9.58
CA SER A 492 24.75 3.64 8.45
C SER A 492 24.22 5.00 8.90
N LYS A 493 24.98 6.05 8.61
CA LYS A 493 24.85 7.41 9.14
C LYS A 493 23.49 8.06 8.91
N TYR A 494 22.81 7.70 7.84
CA TYR A 494 21.57 8.32 7.41
C TYR A 494 20.34 7.42 7.63
N SER A 495 20.58 6.23 8.20
CA SER A 495 19.53 5.33 8.61
C SER A 495 18.71 5.93 9.75
N ARG A 496 17.41 5.68 9.77
CA ARG A 496 16.57 5.90 10.95
C ARG A 496 17.11 5.14 12.18
N GLU A 497 17.68 3.97 11.94
CA GLU A 497 18.22 3.07 12.95
C GLU A 497 19.71 3.36 13.29
N PHE A 498 20.26 4.51 12.87
CA PHE A 498 21.63 4.87 13.21
C PHE A 498 21.88 4.80 14.73
N GLY A 499 22.94 4.11 15.12
CA GLY A 499 23.30 3.92 16.53
C GLY A 499 22.51 2.82 17.26
N THR A 500 21.55 2.15 16.58
CA THR A 500 20.93 0.94 17.14
C THR A 500 22.01 -0.06 17.53
N THR A 501 21.98 -0.51 18.79
CA THR A 501 23.06 -1.29 19.42
C THR A 501 22.58 -2.71 19.69
N ILE A 502 23.47 -3.68 19.45
CA ILE A 502 23.28 -5.10 19.72
C ILE A 502 24.00 -5.43 21.04
N PHE A 503 23.23 -5.72 22.06
CA PHE A 503 23.73 -6.20 23.35
C PHE A 503 23.67 -7.73 23.39
N VAL A 504 24.70 -8.33 23.95
CA VAL A 504 24.87 -9.78 24.06
C VAL A 504 24.88 -10.15 25.54
N PHE A 505 23.96 -11.04 25.90
CA PHE A 505 23.81 -11.56 27.25
C PHE A 505 23.84 -13.09 27.19
N VAL A 506 24.80 -13.71 27.88
CA VAL A 506 25.07 -15.16 27.84
C VAL A 506 24.94 -15.77 29.21
N GLY A 507 24.32 -16.93 29.30
CA GLY A 507 24.17 -17.71 30.51
C GLY A 507 23.24 -17.06 31.54
N SER A 508 21.92 -17.12 31.28
CA SER A 508 20.92 -16.53 32.16
C SER A 508 20.92 -17.16 33.55
N LYS A 509 20.85 -16.32 34.59
CA LYS A 509 20.64 -16.70 36.00
C LYS A 509 19.17 -16.72 36.38
N ILE A 510 18.29 -16.28 35.51
CA ILE A 510 16.83 -16.24 35.69
C ILE A 510 16.13 -17.01 34.57
N ASP A 511 14.86 -17.29 34.75
CA ASP A 511 14.00 -17.84 33.70
C ASP A 511 13.57 -16.73 32.74
N ILE A 512 14.23 -16.66 31.56
CA ILE A 512 13.93 -15.67 30.51
C ILE A 512 12.48 -15.83 30.04
N ASN A 513 12.00 -17.07 29.85
CA ASN A 513 10.64 -17.34 29.34
C ASN A 513 9.58 -16.74 30.25
N LYS A 514 9.68 -16.97 31.58
CA LYS A 514 8.74 -16.41 32.56
C LYS A 514 8.73 -14.89 32.54
N ARG A 515 9.92 -14.26 32.40
CA ARG A 515 10.01 -12.79 32.33
C ARG A 515 9.34 -12.25 31.07
N ILE A 516 9.60 -12.90 29.92
CA ILE A 516 8.98 -12.51 28.63
C ILE A 516 7.47 -12.73 28.68
N GLU A 517 6.98 -13.84 29.23
CA GLU A 517 5.56 -14.12 29.39
C GLU A 517 4.85 -13.04 30.22
N ALA A 518 5.45 -12.65 31.35
CA ALA A 518 4.94 -11.58 32.19
C ALA A 518 4.88 -10.23 31.44
N GLU A 519 5.93 -9.90 30.67
CA GLU A 519 5.96 -8.66 29.88
C GLU A 519 4.96 -8.67 28.72
N ILE A 520 4.73 -9.82 28.06
CA ILE A 520 3.68 -9.96 27.05
C ILE A 520 2.31 -9.70 27.67
N LEU A 521 2.01 -10.29 28.83
CA LEU A 521 0.74 -10.11 29.54
C LEU A 521 0.53 -8.64 29.95
N GLU A 522 1.56 -8.02 30.51
CA GLU A 522 1.54 -6.60 30.87
C GLU A 522 1.21 -5.74 29.66
N LYS A 523 1.98 -5.86 28.57
CA LYS A 523 1.80 -5.06 27.36
C LYS A 523 0.45 -5.29 26.67
N LYS A 524 -0.09 -6.51 26.73
CA LYS A 524 -1.43 -6.83 26.21
C LYS A 524 -2.54 -6.26 27.07
N ASN A 525 -2.36 -6.15 28.38
CA ASN A 525 -3.34 -5.54 29.29
C ASN A 525 -3.39 -4.01 29.18
N TYR A 526 -2.28 -3.37 28.80
CA TYR A 526 -2.24 -1.92 28.55
C TYR A 526 -2.75 -1.53 27.14
N ARG A 527 -3.01 -2.49 26.27
CA ARG A 527 -3.61 -2.30 24.95
C ARG A 527 -5.12 -2.47 25.02
#